data_62f43723a81ac83a2d8d70365a8d1427
#
_entry.id   62f43723a81ac83a2d8d70365a8d1427
#
_cell.length_a   1.000
_cell.length_b   1.000
_cell.length_c   1.000
_cell.angle_alpha   90.00
_cell.angle_beta   90.00
_cell.angle_gamma   90.00
#
_symmetry.space_group_name_H-M   'P 1'
#
loop_
_entity.id
_entity.type
_entity.pdbx_description
1 polymer ?
#
loop_
_entity_poly.entity_id
_entity_poly.type
_entity_poly.pdbx_seq_one_letter_code
_entity_poly.pdbx_strand_id
1 'polypeptide(L)'
;TCALPILFANTRAARLQRTQRMVELLSRDYPITWQSVLAQVKEGGKTTIGRPHIADALVSAGVYRTRSEAFADAVSASSKYYIPTPSPTSHEVVAAVKGAGGVILIAHAGDVSRNRRLLSDDQIEALISEGLDGLEVWHRGNSPEQRERLLTICRRHQLLVTGGSDWHGKGKPNKLGENLTDEATVEEIVHRGVLPLYR
;
A
#
# COMPACT_ATOMS: atom_id res chain seq x y z
N THR A 1 -24.29 -9.65 2.82
CA THR A 1 -23.28 -9.64 1.73
C THR A 1 -22.01 -9.07 2.27
N CYS A 2 -20.87 -9.80 2.17
CA CYS A 2 -19.57 -9.31 2.63
C CYS A 2 -19.15 -8.08 1.80
N ALA A 3 -18.87 -6.94 2.45
CA ALA A 3 -18.53 -5.69 1.80
C ALA A 3 -17.10 -5.69 1.20
N LEU A 4 -16.20 -6.54 1.72
CA LEU A 4 -14.78 -6.56 1.35
C LEU A 4 -14.52 -6.85 -0.15
N PRO A 5 -15.16 -7.85 -0.81
CA PRO A 5 -14.97 -8.07 -2.24
C PRO A 5 -15.42 -6.88 -3.10
N ILE A 6 -16.50 -6.20 -2.70
CA ILE A 6 -17.01 -5.00 -3.39
C ILE A 6 -16.00 -3.86 -3.25
N LEU A 7 -15.46 -3.63 -2.05
CA LEU A 7 -14.43 -2.64 -1.78
C LEU A 7 -13.20 -2.87 -2.67
N PHE A 8 -12.74 -4.12 -2.79
CA PHE A 8 -11.62 -4.47 -3.66
C PHE A 8 -11.91 -4.25 -5.14
N ALA A 9 -13.10 -4.62 -5.62
CA ALA A 9 -13.52 -4.43 -7.00
C ALA A 9 -13.55 -2.94 -7.35
N ASN A 10 -14.18 -2.12 -6.50
CA ASN A 10 -14.26 -0.67 -6.67
C ASN A 10 -12.87 -0.01 -6.67
N THR A 11 -12.01 -0.41 -5.75
CA THR A 11 -10.64 0.12 -5.66
C THR A 11 -9.82 -0.22 -6.91
N ARG A 12 -9.94 -1.45 -7.44
CA ARG A 12 -9.26 -1.86 -8.68
C ARG A 12 -9.79 -1.08 -9.89
N ALA A 13 -11.12 -0.92 -10.01
CA ALA A 13 -11.73 -0.16 -11.09
C ALA A 13 -11.28 1.31 -11.05
N ALA A 14 -11.31 1.95 -9.88
CA ALA A 14 -10.86 3.32 -9.69
C ALA A 14 -9.37 3.50 -10.05
N ARG A 15 -8.51 2.54 -9.68
CA ARG A 15 -7.09 2.56 -10.07
C ARG A 15 -6.88 2.44 -11.56
N LEU A 16 -7.64 1.58 -12.23
CA LEU A 16 -7.56 1.40 -13.68
C LEU A 16 -7.97 2.68 -14.40
N GLN A 17 -9.15 3.22 -14.09
CA GLN A 17 -9.66 4.46 -14.67
C GLN A 17 -8.70 5.64 -14.47
N ARG A 18 -8.18 5.78 -13.25
CA ARG A 18 -7.15 6.78 -12.93
C ARG A 18 -5.93 6.63 -13.82
N THR A 19 -5.43 5.41 -13.99
CA THR A 19 -4.23 5.14 -14.80
C THR A 19 -4.47 5.49 -16.26
N GLN A 20 -5.65 5.14 -16.82
CA GLN A 20 -6.06 5.53 -18.18
C GLN A 20 -6.06 7.05 -18.35
N ARG A 21 -6.69 7.78 -17.42
CA ARG A 21 -6.72 9.26 -17.47
C ARG A 21 -5.32 9.88 -17.35
N MET A 22 -4.43 9.31 -16.55
CA MET A 22 -3.03 9.76 -16.51
C MET A 22 -2.33 9.55 -17.84
N VAL A 23 -2.56 8.41 -18.50
CA VAL A 23 -1.99 8.14 -19.84
C VAL A 23 -2.56 9.10 -20.87
N GLU A 24 -3.85 9.41 -20.86
CA GLU A 24 -4.48 10.41 -21.73
C GLU A 24 -3.84 11.80 -21.56
N LEU A 25 -3.49 12.20 -20.35
CA LEU A 25 -2.80 13.47 -20.12
C LEU A 25 -1.35 13.41 -20.60
N LEU A 26 -0.64 12.32 -20.30
CA LEU A 26 0.75 12.13 -20.69
C LEU A 26 0.94 12.00 -22.20
N SER A 27 -0.01 11.39 -22.91
CA SER A 27 0.06 11.21 -24.37
C SER A 27 0.02 12.51 -25.16
N ARG A 28 -0.32 13.64 -24.52
CA ARG A 28 -0.27 14.98 -25.14
C ARG A 28 1.16 15.51 -25.26
N ASP A 29 2.03 15.09 -24.34
CA ASP A 29 3.40 15.63 -24.23
C ASP A 29 4.46 14.54 -24.46
N TYR A 30 4.09 13.26 -24.40
CA TYR A 30 5.00 12.10 -24.50
C TYR A 30 4.49 11.06 -25.50
N PRO A 31 5.39 10.34 -26.20
CA PRO A 31 5.03 9.34 -27.23
C PRO A 31 4.60 8.00 -26.58
N ILE A 32 3.61 8.02 -25.69
CA ILE A 32 3.02 6.83 -25.08
C ILE A 32 1.51 6.78 -25.35
N THR A 33 0.98 5.57 -25.38
CA THR A 33 -0.45 5.30 -25.55
C THR A 33 -0.90 4.31 -24.46
N TRP A 34 -2.20 4.11 -24.33
CA TRP A 34 -2.73 3.06 -23.46
C TRP A 34 -2.18 1.68 -23.84
N GLN A 35 -2.07 1.38 -25.16
CA GLN A 35 -1.50 0.14 -25.65
C GLN A 35 -0.04 -0.04 -25.25
N SER A 36 0.78 1.02 -25.32
CA SER A 36 2.18 0.94 -24.88
C SER A 36 2.31 0.66 -23.37
N VAL A 37 1.36 1.12 -22.56
CA VAL A 37 1.30 0.80 -21.13
C VAL A 37 0.83 -0.63 -20.89
N LEU A 38 -0.16 -1.11 -21.65
CA LEU A 38 -0.60 -2.52 -21.57
C LEU A 38 0.52 -3.49 -21.95
N ALA A 39 1.36 -3.14 -22.93
CA ALA A 39 2.50 -3.95 -23.34
C ALA A 39 3.57 -4.15 -22.22
N GLN A 40 3.53 -3.33 -21.16
CA GLN A 40 4.42 -3.51 -19.99
C GLN A 40 3.87 -4.51 -18.96
N VAL A 41 2.65 -4.99 -19.14
CA VAL A 41 2.05 -6.01 -18.25
C VAL A 41 2.53 -7.38 -18.69
N LYS A 42 3.17 -8.11 -17.77
CA LYS A 42 3.62 -9.49 -18.06
C LYS A 42 2.41 -10.40 -18.30
N GLU A 43 2.50 -11.25 -19.33
CA GLU A 43 1.47 -12.26 -19.62
C GLU A 43 1.17 -13.12 -18.39
N GLY A 44 -0.11 -13.36 -18.13
CA GLY A 44 -0.59 -14.15 -16.99
C GLY A 44 -0.54 -13.42 -15.64
N GLY A 45 -0.01 -12.20 -15.57
CA GLY A 45 0.05 -11.41 -14.35
C GLY A 45 -1.33 -10.82 -13.99
N LYS A 46 -1.89 -11.20 -12.84
CA LYS A 46 -3.08 -10.55 -12.26
C LYS A 46 -2.76 -9.18 -11.63
N THR A 47 -1.75 -8.48 -12.17
CA THR A 47 -1.24 -7.23 -11.61
C THR A 47 -2.16 -6.06 -11.94
N THR A 48 -2.53 -5.27 -10.96
CA THR A 48 -3.30 -4.04 -11.20
C THR A 48 -2.42 -3.01 -11.89
N ILE A 49 -2.83 -2.55 -13.07
CA ILE A 49 -2.11 -1.54 -13.85
C ILE A 49 -2.05 -0.21 -13.07
N GLY A 50 -0.90 0.43 -13.08
CA GLY A 50 -0.67 1.67 -12.34
C GLY A 50 0.58 2.42 -12.80
N ARG A 51 0.99 3.43 -12.05
CA ARG A 51 2.15 4.28 -12.34
C ARG A 51 3.45 3.54 -12.70
N PRO A 52 3.79 2.37 -12.11
CA PRO A 52 4.96 1.63 -12.55
C PRO A 52 4.92 1.23 -14.03
N HIS A 53 3.76 0.81 -14.53
CA HIS A 53 3.59 0.44 -15.94
C HIS A 53 3.65 1.66 -16.88
N ILE A 54 3.16 2.84 -16.41
CA ILE A 54 3.35 4.10 -17.16
C ILE A 54 4.84 4.45 -17.20
N ALA A 55 5.56 4.35 -16.09
CA ALA A 55 7.00 4.61 -16.04
C ALA A 55 7.78 3.67 -16.97
N ASP A 56 7.43 2.38 -16.99
CA ASP A 56 8.05 1.41 -17.89
C ASP A 56 7.76 1.73 -19.37
N ALA A 57 6.53 2.18 -19.71
CA ALA A 57 6.20 2.60 -21.06
C ALA A 57 7.00 3.84 -21.48
N LEU A 58 7.18 4.81 -20.60
CA LEU A 58 8.02 5.99 -20.83
C LEU A 58 9.50 5.64 -21.04
N VAL A 59 10.02 4.68 -20.26
CA VAL A 59 11.37 4.15 -20.44
C VAL A 59 11.49 3.41 -21.79
N SER A 60 10.53 2.56 -22.13
CA SER A 60 10.50 1.84 -23.42
C SER A 60 10.39 2.78 -24.63
N ALA A 61 9.73 3.93 -24.46
CA ALA A 61 9.66 4.98 -25.46
C ALA A 61 10.92 5.88 -25.52
N GLY A 62 11.94 5.61 -24.71
CA GLY A 62 13.20 6.37 -24.70
C GLY A 62 13.12 7.75 -24.04
N VAL A 63 12.00 8.07 -23.36
CA VAL A 63 11.79 9.36 -22.67
C VAL A 63 12.67 9.46 -21.42
N TYR A 64 12.79 8.37 -20.66
CA TYR A 64 13.64 8.26 -19.47
C TYR A 64 14.57 7.05 -19.60
N ARG A 65 15.71 7.10 -18.93
CA ARG A 65 16.66 5.98 -18.86
C ARG A 65 16.21 4.90 -17.88
N THR A 66 15.56 5.33 -16.80
CA THR A 66 15.17 4.46 -15.70
C THR A 66 13.77 4.78 -15.21
N ARG A 67 13.13 3.77 -14.60
CA ARG A 67 11.85 3.93 -13.91
C ARG A 67 11.93 5.01 -12.81
N SER A 68 13.05 5.08 -12.09
CA SER A 68 13.26 6.05 -11.02
C SER A 68 13.25 7.50 -11.54
N GLU A 69 13.84 7.77 -12.70
CA GLU A 69 13.77 9.08 -13.34
C GLU A 69 12.34 9.45 -13.70
N ALA A 70 11.57 8.53 -14.29
CA ALA A 70 10.17 8.77 -14.60
C ALA A 70 9.33 9.06 -13.33
N PHE A 71 9.64 8.37 -12.20
CA PHE A 71 8.97 8.63 -10.92
C PHE A 71 9.37 9.95 -10.26
N ALA A 72 10.55 10.46 -10.55
CA ALA A 72 10.99 11.77 -10.08
C ALA A 72 10.35 12.92 -10.85
N ASP A 73 9.79 12.67 -12.05
CA ASP A 73 9.22 13.68 -12.94
C ASP A 73 7.78 13.31 -13.37
N ALA A 74 7.58 12.77 -14.56
CA ALA A 74 6.26 12.64 -15.22
C ALA A 74 5.24 11.84 -14.43
N VAL A 75 5.62 10.80 -13.70
CA VAL A 75 4.73 9.99 -12.87
C VAL A 75 4.82 10.30 -11.36
N SER A 76 5.50 11.39 -11.01
CA SER A 76 5.58 11.91 -9.64
C SER A 76 4.19 12.25 -9.10
N ALA A 77 4.03 12.24 -7.78
CA ALA A 77 2.81 12.73 -7.12
C ALA A 77 2.66 14.26 -7.20
N SER A 78 3.73 15.00 -7.54
CA SER A 78 3.73 16.45 -7.78
C SER A 78 3.62 16.82 -9.26
N SER A 79 3.59 15.84 -10.16
CA SER A 79 3.47 16.06 -11.61
C SER A 79 2.10 16.64 -11.99
N LYS A 80 2.07 17.49 -13.02
CA LYS A 80 0.82 18.01 -13.62
C LYS A 80 -0.11 16.92 -14.18
N TYR A 81 0.42 15.72 -14.43
CA TYR A 81 -0.33 14.56 -14.92
C TYR A 81 -0.88 13.69 -13.79
N TYR A 82 -0.53 14.00 -12.54
CA TYR A 82 -0.94 13.19 -11.41
C TYR A 82 -2.43 13.34 -11.12
N ILE A 83 -3.11 12.20 -11.02
CA ILE A 83 -4.49 12.11 -10.59
C ILE A 83 -4.52 11.30 -9.29
N PRO A 84 -5.10 11.80 -8.19
CA PRO A 84 -5.26 11.06 -6.95
C PRO A 84 -6.11 9.79 -7.19
N THR A 85 -5.81 8.71 -6.48
CA THR A 85 -6.70 7.54 -6.49
C THR A 85 -7.79 7.78 -5.45
N PRO A 86 -9.06 7.69 -5.82
CA PRO A 86 -10.12 7.55 -4.83
C PRO A 86 -9.82 6.31 -3.97
N SER A 87 -9.73 6.49 -2.68
CA SER A 87 -9.45 5.40 -1.73
C SER A 87 -10.55 5.38 -0.69
N PRO A 88 -10.97 4.20 -0.20
CA PRO A 88 -11.85 4.13 0.95
C PRO A 88 -11.17 4.77 2.17
N THR A 89 -11.96 5.23 3.09
CA THR A 89 -11.48 5.69 4.40
C THR A 89 -10.93 4.51 5.21
N SER A 90 -10.06 4.78 6.18
CA SER A 90 -9.59 3.75 7.11
C SER A 90 -10.72 3.08 7.88
N HIS A 91 -11.76 3.83 8.25
CA HIS A 91 -12.97 3.33 8.91
C HIS A 91 -13.73 2.31 8.04
N GLU A 92 -13.96 2.64 6.77
CA GLU A 92 -14.60 1.72 5.82
C GLU A 92 -13.78 0.43 5.63
N VAL A 93 -12.45 0.54 5.60
CA VAL A 93 -11.58 -0.62 5.45
C VAL A 93 -11.61 -1.49 6.70
N VAL A 94 -11.52 -0.91 7.91
CA VAL A 94 -11.64 -1.65 9.18
C VAL A 94 -12.98 -2.39 9.22
N ALA A 95 -14.09 -1.69 8.99
CA ALA A 95 -15.42 -2.29 9.01
C ALA A 95 -15.58 -3.44 8.00
N ALA A 96 -15.05 -3.26 6.77
CA ALA A 96 -15.14 -4.28 5.73
C ALA A 96 -14.31 -5.53 6.04
N VAL A 97 -13.09 -5.37 6.58
CA VAL A 97 -12.21 -6.49 6.95
C VAL A 97 -12.78 -7.22 8.15
N LYS A 98 -13.22 -6.51 9.19
CA LYS A 98 -13.85 -7.13 10.38
C LYS A 98 -15.15 -7.84 10.02
N GLY A 99 -15.97 -7.25 9.17
CA GLY A 99 -17.19 -7.89 8.66
C GLY A 99 -16.93 -9.14 7.80
N ALA A 100 -15.70 -9.31 7.31
CA ALA A 100 -15.26 -10.52 6.60
C ALA A 100 -14.59 -11.55 7.53
N GLY A 101 -14.46 -11.28 8.84
CA GLY A 101 -13.73 -12.12 9.80
C GLY A 101 -12.21 -12.05 9.64
N GLY A 102 -11.70 -10.98 9.04
CA GLY A 102 -10.26 -10.77 8.84
C GLY A 102 -9.57 -10.11 10.02
N VAL A 103 -8.23 -10.12 9.97
CA VAL A 103 -7.33 -9.37 10.86
C VAL A 103 -6.79 -8.16 10.11
N ILE A 104 -6.83 -6.99 10.72
CA ILE A 104 -6.43 -5.74 10.08
C ILE A 104 -5.37 -5.00 10.88
N LEU A 105 -4.30 -4.58 10.20
CA LEU A 105 -3.20 -3.85 10.78
C LEU A 105 -2.87 -2.61 9.93
N ILE A 106 -2.34 -1.56 10.55
CA ILE A 106 -1.79 -0.41 9.84
C ILE A 106 -0.34 -0.69 9.51
N ALA A 107 -0.03 -0.75 8.21
CA ALA A 107 1.33 -0.93 7.70
C ALA A 107 2.16 0.36 7.86
N HIS A 108 3.48 0.24 8.18
CA HIS A 108 4.46 1.34 8.31
C HIS A 108 3.88 2.61 8.95
N ALA A 109 3.17 2.44 10.09
CA ALA A 109 2.32 3.45 10.72
C ALA A 109 3.08 4.73 11.16
N GLY A 110 4.40 4.66 11.36
CA GLY A 110 5.27 5.78 11.76
C GLY A 110 6.17 6.32 10.64
N ASP A 111 5.99 5.87 9.38
CA ASP A 111 6.88 6.27 8.27
C ASP A 111 6.48 7.64 7.68
N VAL A 112 7.18 8.69 8.11
CA VAL A 112 6.99 10.07 7.64
C VAL A 112 7.40 10.27 6.18
N SER A 113 8.23 9.37 5.61
CA SER A 113 8.63 9.46 4.22
C SER A 113 7.49 9.09 3.26
N ARG A 114 6.55 8.28 3.73
CA ARG A 114 5.36 7.85 2.98
C ARG A 114 4.14 8.71 3.27
N ASN A 115 4.02 9.17 4.52
CA ASN A 115 2.88 9.91 4.99
C ASN A 115 3.34 11.28 5.47
N ARG A 116 3.06 12.34 4.72
CA ARG A 116 3.37 13.72 5.13
C ARG A 116 2.77 14.07 6.50
N ARG A 117 1.67 13.42 6.85
CA ARG A 117 1.01 13.53 8.15
C ARG A 117 0.67 12.13 8.64
N LEU A 118 1.27 11.74 9.76
CA LEU A 118 0.94 10.50 10.45
C LEU A 118 -0.44 10.61 11.11
N LEU A 119 -1.09 9.47 11.32
CA LEU A 119 -2.29 9.43 12.16
C LEU A 119 -1.94 9.86 13.58
N SER A 120 -2.80 10.69 14.18
CA SER A 120 -2.71 11.02 15.60
C SER A 120 -3.10 9.81 16.46
N ASP A 121 -2.77 9.85 17.76
CA ASP A 121 -3.16 8.81 18.69
C ASP A 121 -4.69 8.67 18.74
N ASP A 122 -5.44 9.78 18.79
CA ASP A 122 -6.90 9.77 18.78
C ASP A 122 -7.47 9.09 17.51
N GLN A 123 -6.85 9.32 16.35
CA GLN A 123 -7.27 8.67 15.11
C GLN A 123 -7.00 7.16 15.14
N ILE A 124 -5.88 6.74 15.70
CA ILE A 124 -5.57 5.32 15.89
C ILE A 124 -6.54 4.71 16.91
N GLU A 125 -6.81 5.38 18.02
CA GLU A 125 -7.75 4.91 19.05
C GLU A 125 -9.19 4.79 18.52
N ALA A 126 -9.61 5.71 17.65
CA ALA A 126 -10.90 5.57 16.96
C ALA A 126 -10.96 4.30 16.11
N LEU A 127 -9.92 3.99 15.35
CA LEU A 127 -9.86 2.74 14.56
C LEU A 127 -9.79 1.48 15.45
N ILE A 128 -9.12 1.56 16.61
CA ILE A 128 -9.09 0.47 17.60
C ILE A 128 -10.50 0.19 18.12
N SER A 129 -11.27 1.23 18.44
CA SER A 129 -12.66 1.07 18.89
C SER A 129 -13.57 0.42 17.85
N GLU A 130 -13.20 0.48 16.57
CA GLU A 130 -13.89 -0.15 15.45
C GLU A 130 -13.36 -1.56 15.11
N GLY A 131 -12.29 -1.99 15.77
CA GLY A 131 -11.74 -3.34 15.64
C GLY A 131 -10.41 -3.44 14.90
N LEU A 132 -9.62 -2.36 14.82
CA LEU A 132 -8.22 -2.46 14.38
C LEU A 132 -7.46 -3.43 15.29
N ASP A 133 -6.80 -4.43 14.69
CA ASP A 133 -6.15 -5.49 15.44
C ASP A 133 -4.69 -5.19 15.80
N GLY A 134 -3.98 -4.35 15.03
CA GLY A 134 -2.56 -4.13 15.28
C GLY A 134 -1.89 -3.06 14.43
N LEU A 135 -0.59 -2.89 14.69
CA LEU A 135 0.28 -1.93 14.00
C LEU A 135 1.58 -2.60 13.56
N GLU A 136 2.05 -2.26 12.35
CA GLU A 136 3.40 -2.59 11.94
C GLU A 136 4.38 -1.59 12.57
N VAL A 137 5.00 -2.01 13.66
CA VAL A 137 5.94 -1.20 14.44
C VAL A 137 7.36 -1.36 13.92
N TRP A 138 7.76 -2.60 13.64
CA TRP A 138 9.10 -2.93 13.18
C TRP A 138 9.18 -2.75 11.66
N HIS A 139 9.44 -1.51 11.27
CA HIS A 139 9.65 -1.12 9.87
C HIS A 139 10.81 -0.13 9.80
N ARG A 140 11.62 -0.21 8.73
CA ARG A 140 12.80 0.65 8.57
C ARG A 140 12.49 2.15 8.50
N GLY A 141 11.31 2.51 7.98
CA GLY A 141 10.83 3.88 7.88
C GLY A 141 10.27 4.45 9.18
N ASN A 142 10.02 3.62 10.21
CA ASN A 142 9.58 4.08 11.52
C ASN A 142 10.81 4.49 12.33
N SER A 143 10.91 5.77 12.72
CA SER A 143 11.98 6.24 13.58
C SER A 143 11.91 5.58 14.98
N PRO A 144 12.99 5.60 15.78
CA PRO A 144 12.96 5.07 17.15
C PRO A 144 11.82 5.68 17.99
N GLU A 145 11.59 6.98 17.87
CA GLU A 145 10.53 7.70 18.60
C GLU A 145 9.14 7.22 18.17
N GLN A 146 8.94 7.01 16.85
CA GLN A 146 7.68 6.48 16.35
C GLN A 146 7.47 5.02 16.77
N ARG A 147 8.50 4.20 16.78
CA ARG A 147 8.39 2.83 17.29
C ARG A 147 7.95 2.81 18.76
N GLU A 148 8.56 3.62 19.62
CA GLU A 148 8.17 3.68 21.03
C GLU A 148 6.75 4.21 21.25
N ARG A 149 6.36 5.24 20.47
CA ARG A 149 4.98 5.74 20.46
C ARG A 149 3.99 4.62 20.09
N LEU A 150 4.23 3.91 18.98
CA LEU A 150 3.37 2.83 18.50
C LEU A 150 3.34 1.65 19.47
N LEU A 151 4.48 1.27 20.06
CA LEU A 151 4.55 0.24 21.09
C LEU A 151 3.74 0.61 22.34
N THR A 152 3.75 1.89 22.74
CA THR A 152 2.96 2.37 23.86
C THR A 152 1.46 2.20 23.61
N ILE A 153 0.99 2.55 22.39
CA ILE A 153 -0.39 2.33 21.98
C ILE A 153 -0.71 0.82 21.98
N CYS A 154 0.16 0.01 21.38
CA CYS A 154 -0.05 -1.44 21.31
C CYS A 154 -0.16 -2.08 22.69
N ARG A 155 0.71 -1.71 23.64
CA ARG A 155 0.67 -2.21 25.03
C ARG A 155 -0.63 -1.81 25.74
N ARG A 156 -1.06 -0.54 25.59
CA ARG A 156 -2.28 -0.01 26.21
C ARG A 156 -3.53 -0.76 25.76
N HIS A 157 -3.61 -1.09 24.48
CA HIS A 157 -4.80 -1.66 23.85
C HIS A 157 -4.65 -3.16 23.49
N GLN A 158 -3.56 -3.80 23.92
CA GLN A 158 -3.27 -5.22 23.65
C GLN A 158 -3.33 -5.56 22.14
N LEU A 159 -2.78 -4.66 21.32
CA LEU A 159 -2.74 -4.82 19.87
C LEU A 159 -1.61 -5.76 19.43
N LEU A 160 -1.78 -6.36 18.27
CA LEU A 160 -0.74 -7.10 17.58
C LEU A 160 0.39 -6.15 17.14
N VAL A 161 1.63 -6.58 17.38
CA VAL A 161 2.84 -5.87 16.95
C VAL A 161 3.51 -6.66 15.83
N THR A 162 3.56 -6.09 14.65
CA THR A 162 4.17 -6.77 13.50
C THR A 162 5.41 -6.06 13.00
N GLY A 163 6.17 -6.78 12.18
CA GLY A 163 7.29 -6.27 11.41
C GLY A 163 7.16 -6.56 9.93
N GLY A 164 7.74 -5.70 9.11
CA GLY A 164 7.76 -5.85 7.67
C GLY A 164 8.95 -5.16 7.02
N SER A 165 9.49 -5.77 5.97
CA SER A 165 10.58 -5.20 5.19
C SER A 165 10.11 -4.27 4.08
N ASP A 166 8.86 -4.38 3.68
CA ASP A 166 8.32 -3.72 2.47
C ASP A 166 9.21 -3.93 1.23
N TRP A 167 9.80 -5.14 1.14
CA TRP A 167 10.67 -5.52 0.05
C TRP A 167 9.90 -5.64 -1.27
N HIS A 168 10.42 -5.01 -2.33
CA HIS A 168 9.81 -4.97 -3.66
C HIS A 168 10.82 -5.35 -4.76
N GLY A 169 11.77 -6.21 -4.46
CA GLY A 169 12.82 -6.62 -5.40
C GLY A 169 13.91 -5.55 -5.55
N LYS A 170 14.59 -5.57 -6.69
CA LYS A 170 15.79 -4.76 -6.96
C LYS A 170 15.56 -3.22 -6.95
N GLY A 171 14.32 -2.77 -6.95
CA GLY A 171 13.97 -1.34 -7.00
C GLY A 171 14.04 -0.61 -5.66
N LYS A 172 14.31 -1.31 -4.55
CA LYS A 172 14.38 -0.72 -3.20
C LYS A 172 15.59 -1.25 -2.43
N PRO A 173 16.15 -0.44 -1.51
CA PRO A 173 17.25 -0.86 -0.64
C PRO A 173 16.83 -1.83 0.47
N ASN A 174 15.53 -2.08 0.64
CA ASN A 174 14.96 -2.95 1.66
C ASN A 174 15.41 -4.40 1.44
N LYS A 175 15.74 -5.10 2.51
CA LYS A 175 16.13 -6.51 2.46
C LYS A 175 14.99 -7.40 2.91
N LEU A 176 14.79 -8.52 2.24
CA LEU A 176 13.82 -9.51 2.68
C LEU A 176 14.21 -10.00 4.08
N GLY A 177 13.24 -10.01 5.02
CA GLY A 177 13.45 -10.47 6.39
C GLY A 177 14.18 -9.49 7.31
N GLU A 178 14.39 -8.22 6.92
CA GLU A 178 15.08 -7.24 7.79
C GLU A 178 14.28 -6.85 9.05
N ASN A 179 12.97 -7.01 9.04
CA ASN A 179 12.09 -6.84 10.20
C ASN A 179 11.08 -7.98 10.19
N LEU A 180 11.14 -8.82 11.19
CA LEU A 180 10.26 -10.00 11.30
C LEU A 180 9.14 -9.72 12.30
N THR A 181 8.01 -10.37 12.08
CA THR A 181 6.97 -10.57 13.08
C THR A 181 7.35 -11.82 13.89
N ASP A 182 7.24 -11.77 15.22
CA ASP A 182 7.50 -12.92 16.05
C ASP A 182 6.44 -14.03 15.84
N GLU A 183 6.83 -15.26 16.17
CA GLU A 183 6.02 -16.45 15.91
C GLU A 183 4.68 -16.41 16.67
N ALA A 184 4.69 -15.97 17.93
CA ALA A 184 3.46 -15.90 18.73
C ALA A 184 2.45 -14.90 18.14
N THR A 185 2.92 -13.76 17.62
CA THR A 185 2.08 -12.80 16.93
C THR A 185 1.52 -13.39 15.62
N VAL A 186 2.31 -14.17 14.88
CA VAL A 186 1.83 -14.85 13.66
C VAL A 186 0.76 -15.88 14.00
N GLU A 187 0.96 -16.68 15.05
CA GLU A 187 -0.04 -17.66 15.54
C GLU A 187 -1.35 -16.96 15.95
N GLU A 188 -1.26 -15.82 16.65
CA GLU A 188 -2.43 -15.04 17.05
C GLU A 188 -3.18 -14.45 15.86
N ILE A 189 -2.47 -13.99 14.81
CA ILE A 189 -3.09 -13.54 13.55
C ILE A 189 -3.88 -14.70 12.92
N VAL A 190 -3.29 -15.88 12.85
CA VAL A 190 -3.95 -17.08 12.31
C VAL A 190 -5.17 -17.47 13.14
N HIS A 191 -5.05 -17.41 14.47
CA HIS A 191 -6.15 -17.73 15.40
C HIS A 191 -7.32 -16.76 15.27
N ARG A 192 -7.08 -15.47 15.11
CA ARG A 192 -8.13 -14.45 14.92
C ARG A 192 -8.77 -14.48 13.54
N GLY A 193 -8.04 -14.92 12.54
CA GLY A 193 -8.53 -14.99 11.17
C GLY A 193 -9.42 -16.20 10.93
N VAL A 194 -10.38 -16.07 9.99
CA VAL A 194 -11.31 -17.19 9.65
C VAL A 194 -10.79 -18.09 8.53
N LEU A 195 -9.69 -17.71 7.85
CA LEU A 195 -9.11 -18.49 6.76
C LEU A 195 -7.99 -19.40 7.29
N PRO A 196 -7.91 -20.66 6.80
CA PRO A 196 -6.84 -21.57 7.18
C PRO A 196 -5.48 -21.08 6.63
N LEU A 197 -4.42 -21.32 7.38
CA LEU A 197 -3.06 -21.10 6.89
C LEU A 197 -2.70 -22.22 5.88
N TYR A 198 -2.38 -21.84 4.66
CA TYR A 198 -1.77 -22.76 3.69
C TYR A 198 -0.26 -22.84 3.97
N ARG A 199 0.21 -24.04 4.29
CA ARG A 199 1.64 -24.37 4.48
C ARG A 199 2.22 -24.94 3.20
#